data_329674b060f5e13bc4140a512b3d8357
#
_entry.id   329674b060f5e13bc4140a512b3d8357
#
_cell.length_a   1.000
_cell.length_b   1.000
_cell.length_c   1.000
_cell.angle_alpha   90.00
_cell.angle_beta   90.00
_cell.angle_gamma   90.00
#
_symmetry.space_group_name_H-M   'P 1'
#
loop_
_entity.id
_entity.type
_entity.pdbx_description
1 polymer ?
#
loop_
_entity_poly.entity_id
_entity_poly.type
_entity_poly.pdbx_seq_one_letter_code
_entity_poly.pdbx_strand_id
1 'polypeptide(L)'
;RTESLDATVDQIEQQSERLNDASSFLMPTAGKFGSGFGMRLHPILHYWRMHNGQDIGGTCGQPIWAAQDGTVIKVAPNGYNGGSGHNVRIDGGEVGGVNLQTAYLHMDTIAVQVGQKVHKGELLGTVGNTGISTACHLHFSVYVDGKGVDPVPYLKNS
;
A
#
# COMPACT_ATOMS: atom_id res chain seq x y z
N ARG A 1 -38.27 -2.80 -17.48
CA ARG A 1 -37.83 -3.71 -17.00
C ARG A 1 -38.13 -3.66 -15.57
N THR A 2 -39.15 -4.14 -15.17
CA THR A 2 -38.86 -4.81 -14.06
C THR A 2 -37.43 -5.03 -14.06
N GLU A 3 -37.04 -4.90 -15.08
CA GLU A 3 -35.86 -4.75 -15.58
C GLU A 3 -35.13 -3.67 -14.92
N SER A 4 -35.73 -2.53 -14.61
CA SER A 4 -34.97 -1.49 -13.92
C SER A 4 -34.59 -1.95 -12.51
N LEU A 5 -35.38 -2.80 -11.86
CA LEU A 5 -34.98 -3.39 -10.57
C LEU A 5 -33.87 -4.42 -10.76
N ASP A 6 -33.99 -5.26 -11.78
CA ASP A 6 -32.95 -6.26 -12.08
C ASP A 6 -31.64 -5.57 -12.45
N ALA A 7 -31.69 -4.49 -13.24
CA ALA A 7 -30.50 -3.73 -13.58
C ALA A 7 -29.85 -3.11 -12.35
N THR A 8 -30.63 -2.65 -11.39
CA THR A 8 -30.10 -2.08 -10.17
C THR A 8 -29.40 -3.15 -9.34
N VAL A 9 -29.97 -4.34 -9.24
CA VAL A 9 -29.35 -5.47 -8.54
C VAL A 9 -28.06 -5.86 -9.23
N ASP A 10 -28.05 -5.97 -10.55
CA ASP A 10 -26.85 -6.30 -11.31
C ASP A 10 -25.74 -5.25 -11.10
N GLN A 11 -26.11 -3.97 -11.10
CA GLN A 11 -25.14 -2.91 -10.86
C GLN A 11 -24.53 -2.99 -9.46
N ILE A 12 -25.34 -3.31 -8.46
CA ILE A 12 -24.86 -3.47 -7.09
C ILE A 12 -23.91 -4.67 -7.00
N GLU A 13 -24.26 -5.78 -7.62
CA GLU A 13 -23.43 -6.97 -7.63
C GLU A 13 -22.10 -6.72 -8.34
N GLN A 14 -22.13 -6.09 -9.51
CA GLN A 14 -20.92 -5.74 -10.25
C GLN A 14 -20.02 -4.78 -9.47
N GLN A 15 -20.62 -3.82 -8.81
CA GLN A 15 -19.90 -2.87 -7.99
C GLN A 15 -19.26 -3.55 -6.78
N SER A 16 -19.98 -4.47 -6.16
CA SER A 16 -19.48 -5.27 -5.04
C SER A 16 -18.31 -6.16 -5.46
N GLU A 17 -18.42 -6.83 -6.60
CA GLU A 17 -17.35 -7.65 -7.15
C GLU A 17 -16.11 -6.81 -7.46
N ARG A 18 -16.31 -5.65 -8.07
CA ARG A 18 -15.23 -4.73 -8.42
C ARG A 18 -14.53 -4.21 -7.18
N LEU A 19 -15.30 -3.89 -6.13
CA LEU A 19 -14.75 -3.45 -4.86
C LEU A 19 -13.93 -4.56 -4.21
N ASN A 20 -14.43 -5.78 -4.20
CA ASN A 20 -13.71 -6.92 -3.65
C ASN A 20 -12.40 -7.18 -4.39
N ASP A 21 -12.42 -7.13 -5.73
CA ASP A 21 -11.21 -7.31 -6.52
C ASP A 21 -10.18 -6.22 -6.26
N ALA A 22 -10.65 -4.98 -6.23
CA ALA A 22 -9.76 -3.84 -6.09
C ALA A 22 -9.24 -3.67 -4.66
N SER A 23 -10.03 -4.07 -3.65
CA SER A 23 -9.60 -4.03 -2.26
C SER A 23 -8.91 -5.31 -1.80
N SER A 24 -8.81 -6.31 -2.69
CA SER A 24 -8.07 -7.53 -2.44
C SER A 24 -6.65 -7.32 -2.95
N PHE A 25 -5.80 -6.79 -2.09
CA PHE A 25 -4.44 -6.43 -2.47
C PHE A 25 -3.51 -7.62 -2.42
N LEU A 26 -2.58 -7.66 -3.36
CA LEU A 26 -1.48 -8.60 -3.33
C LEU A 26 -0.53 -8.23 -2.19
N MET A 27 0.03 -9.21 -1.49
CA MET A 27 1.11 -8.95 -0.54
C MET A 27 2.26 -8.26 -1.29
N PRO A 28 2.63 -7.05 -0.88
CA PRO A 28 3.62 -6.26 -1.63
C PRO A 28 5.05 -6.80 -1.51
N THR A 29 5.32 -7.63 -0.53
CA THR A 29 6.61 -8.32 -0.39
C THR A 29 6.42 -9.58 0.43
N ALA A 30 7.39 -10.49 0.36
CA ALA A 30 7.40 -11.70 1.18
C ALA A 30 7.80 -11.35 2.61
N GLY A 31 7.25 -12.05 3.60
CA GLY A 31 7.63 -11.85 4.98
C GLY A 31 6.44 -11.93 5.91
N LYS A 32 6.72 -11.74 7.18
CA LYS A 32 5.70 -11.78 8.24
C LYS A 32 5.32 -10.36 8.65
N PHE A 33 4.07 -10.20 9.09
CA PHE A 33 3.64 -8.94 9.65
C PHE A 33 4.42 -8.63 10.92
N GLY A 34 4.97 -7.43 10.97
CA GLY A 34 5.61 -6.87 12.16
C GLY A 34 4.70 -5.88 12.83
N SER A 35 5.22 -4.67 13.13
CA SER A 35 4.43 -3.62 13.79
C SER A 35 3.21 -3.25 12.97
N GLY A 36 2.05 -3.23 13.62
CA GLY A 36 0.78 -2.96 12.96
C GLY A 36 0.38 -1.49 12.99
N PHE A 37 -0.72 -1.22 12.29
CA PHE A 37 -1.33 0.10 12.24
C PHE A 37 -1.86 0.48 13.62
N GLY A 38 -1.66 1.73 14.00
CA GLY A 38 -2.17 2.27 15.26
C GLY A 38 -1.10 2.92 16.13
N MET A 39 -1.48 3.29 17.33
CA MET A 39 -0.56 3.90 18.28
C MET A 39 0.43 2.87 18.81
N ARG A 40 1.71 3.21 18.80
CA ARG A 40 2.76 2.35 19.32
C ARG A 40 3.95 3.16 19.84
N LEU A 41 4.73 2.53 20.71
CA LEU A 41 5.98 3.10 21.19
C LEU A 41 7.03 2.98 20.08
N HIS A 42 7.55 4.11 19.63
CA HIS A 42 8.54 4.11 18.56
C HIS A 42 9.88 3.57 19.09
N PRO A 43 10.49 2.57 18.44
CA PRO A 43 11.69 1.91 18.96
C PRO A 43 12.92 2.82 18.98
N ILE A 44 13.01 3.81 18.11
CA ILE A 44 14.14 4.74 18.05
C ILE A 44 13.87 5.98 18.90
N LEU A 45 12.69 6.58 18.74
CA LEU A 45 12.35 7.87 19.34
C LEU A 45 11.83 7.74 20.78
N HIS A 46 11.48 6.52 21.21
CA HIS A 46 11.07 6.21 22.60
C HIS A 46 9.86 6.99 23.09
N TYR A 47 8.93 7.34 22.19
CA TYR A 47 7.66 7.91 22.58
C TYR A 47 6.52 7.31 21.75
N TRP A 48 5.31 7.42 22.26
CA TRP A 48 4.13 6.91 21.56
C TRP A 48 3.80 7.79 20.36
N ARG A 49 3.59 7.14 19.21
CA ARG A 49 3.15 7.84 18.03
C ARG A 49 2.31 6.92 17.15
N MET A 50 1.53 7.53 16.26
CA MET A 50 0.70 6.79 15.32
C MET A 50 1.59 6.10 14.29
N HIS A 51 1.41 4.79 14.15
CA HIS A 51 2.01 4.01 13.07
C HIS A 51 0.99 3.91 11.94
N ASN A 52 1.25 4.57 10.84
CA ASN A 52 0.30 4.76 9.76
C ASN A 52 0.48 3.74 8.64
N GLY A 53 0.62 2.48 9.00
CA GLY A 53 0.81 1.38 8.06
C GLY A 53 1.10 0.07 8.76
N GLN A 54 1.38 -0.95 7.97
CA GLN A 54 1.75 -2.29 8.46
C GLN A 54 3.17 -2.57 8.03
N ASP A 55 4.03 -2.90 8.98
CA ASP A 55 5.37 -3.36 8.67
C ASP A 55 5.34 -4.81 8.24
N ILE A 56 6.06 -5.13 7.17
CA ILE A 56 6.23 -6.49 6.68
C ILE A 56 7.72 -6.78 6.71
N GLY A 57 8.11 -7.70 7.57
CA GLY A 57 9.52 -8.07 7.72
C GLY A 57 10.04 -8.73 6.47
N GLY A 58 11.28 -8.38 6.09
CA GLY A 58 11.86 -8.92 4.88
C GLY A 58 13.37 -8.90 4.91
N THR A 59 13.96 -9.49 3.89
CA THR A 59 15.39 -9.47 3.67
C THR A 59 15.74 -8.26 2.82
N CYS A 60 16.84 -7.60 3.16
CA CYS A 60 17.33 -6.49 2.33
C CYS A 60 17.46 -6.94 0.88
N GLY A 61 16.93 -6.14 -0.04
CA GLY A 61 17.03 -6.41 -1.48
C GLY A 61 15.94 -7.30 -2.06
N GLN A 62 15.05 -7.86 -1.24
CA GLN A 62 13.96 -8.66 -1.81
C GLN A 62 12.96 -7.77 -2.55
N PRO A 63 12.25 -8.31 -3.56
CA PRO A 63 11.38 -7.49 -4.39
C PRO A 63 10.17 -6.96 -3.65
N ILE A 64 9.72 -5.76 -4.08
CA ILE A 64 8.45 -5.16 -3.67
C ILE A 64 7.59 -5.08 -4.92
N TRP A 65 6.36 -5.58 -4.83
CA TRP A 65 5.40 -5.59 -5.93
C TRP A 65 4.23 -4.66 -5.64
N ALA A 66 3.65 -4.11 -6.70
CA ALA A 66 2.44 -3.29 -6.56
C ALA A 66 1.31 -4.13 -5.99
N ALA A 67 0.72 -3.66 -4.90
CA ALA A 67 -0.39 -4.37 -4.25
C ALA A 67 -1.69 -4.22 -5.04
N GLN A 68 -1.79 -3.18 -5.86
CA GLN A 68 -2.98 -2.87 -6.67
C GLN A 68 -2.57 -2.31 -8.02
N ASP A 69 -3.52 -2.32 -8.95
CA ASP A 69 -3.37 -1.58 -10.21
C ASP A 69 -3.46 -0.08 -9.92
N GLY A 70 -2.73 0.73 -10.65
CA GLY A 70 -2.83 2.17 -10.49
C GLY A 70 -1.76 2.93 -11.22
N THR A 71 -1.65 4.21 -10.86
CA THR A 71 -0.66 5.12 -11.42
C THR A 71 0.29 5.58 -10.32
N VAL A 72 1.58 5.57 -10.61
CA VAL A 72 2.59 6.07 -9.67
C VAL A 72 2.45 7.59 -9.59
N ILE A 73 2.16 8.10 -8.41
CA ILE A 73 1.97 9.54 -8.18
C ILE A 73 3.10 10.19 -7.40
N LYS A 74 3.95 9.38 -6.75
CA LYS A 74 5.09 9.88 -6.01
C LYS A 74 6.22 8.87 -6.05
N VAL A 75 7.43 9.37 -6.30
CA VAL A 75 8.67 8.61 -6.20
C VAL A 75 9.68 9.48 -5.47
N ALA A 76 10.22 8.98 -4.36
CA ALA A 76 11.31 9.62 -3.64
C ALA A 76 12.50 8.64 -3.62
N PRO A 77 13.40 8.72 -4.63
CA PRO A 77 14.44 7.71 -4.80
C PRO A 77 15.67 7.91 -3.92
N ASN A 78 15.74 9.03 -3.21
CA ASN A 78 16.89 9.39 -2.38
C ASN A 78 16.44 10.12 -1.13
N GLY A 79 17.23 10.02 -0.07
CA GLY A 79 17.11 10.87 1.10
C GLY A 79 16.26 10.28 2.22
N TYR A 80 16.20 11.04 3.30
CA TYR A 80 15.53 10.65 4.51
C TYR A 80 13.99 10.82 4.43
N ASN A 81 13.56 11.87 3.72
CA ASN A 81 12.15 12.16 3.41
C ASN A 81 11.22 12.14 4.64
N GLY A 82 11.64 12.84 5.71
CA GLY A 82 10.82 12.92 6.92
C GLY A 82 10.68 11.61 7.68
N GLY A 83 11.56 10.64 7.44
CA GLY A 83 11.54 9.33 8.07
C GLY A 83 11.04 8.21 7.16
N SER A 84 10.40 8.54 6.04
CA SER A 84 9.89 7.52 5.09
C SER A 84 10.99 6.86 4.28
N GLY A 85 12.14 7.52 4.15
CA GLY A 85 13.22 7.06 3.30
C GLY A 85 12.83 7.08 1.83
N HIS A 86 13.39 6.16 1.07
CA HIS A 86 13.02 6.00 -0.34
C HIS A 86 11.61 5.41 -0.39
N ASN A 87 10.71 6.03 -1.13
CA ASN A 87 9.32 5.62 -1.12
C ASN A 87 8.62 5.83 -2.45
N VAL A 88 7.53 5.08 -2.64
CA VAL A 88 6.66 5.14 -3.81
C VAL A 88 5.22 5.20 -3.32
N ARG A 89 4.39 5.98 -4.02
CA ARG A 89 2.96 6.03 -3.77
C ARG A 89 2.21 5.76 -5.07
N ILE A 90 1.20 4.89 -4.99
CA ILE A 90 0.36 4.51 -6.12
C ILE A 90 -1.07 4.96 -5.86
N ASP A 91 -1.67 5.59 -6.86
CA ASP A 91 -3.08 5.96 -6.83
C ASP A 91 -3.87 4.91 -7.62
N GLY A 92 -4.69 4.14 -6.92
CA GLY A 92 -5.55 3.13 -7.52
C GLY A 92 -6.83 3.71 -8.11
N GLY A 93 -7.04 5.02 -7.99
CA GLY A 93 -8.24 5.69 -8.48
C GLY A 93 -9.45 5.44 -7.60
N GLU A 94 -10.63 5.70 -8.13
CA GLU A 94 -11.86 5.48 -7.41
C GLU A 94 -12.32 4.03 -7.55
N VAL A 95 -12.58 3.41 -6.40
CA VAL A 95 -13.07 2.03 -6.31
C VAL A 95 -14.24 2.01 -5.36
N GLY A 96 -15.43 1.71 -5.87
CA GLY A 96 -16.64 1.70 -5.05
C GLY A 96 -16.99 3.05 -4.44
N GLY A 97 -16.63 4.15 -5.11
CA GLY A 97 -16.91 5.50 -4.65
C GLY A 97 -15.86 6.10 -3.73
N VAL A 98 -14.77 5.39 -3.46
CA VAL A 98 -13.67 5.92 -2.64
C VAL A 98 -12.36 5.87 -3.40
N ASN A 99 -11.46 6.79 -3.09
CA ASN A 99 -10.10 6.77 -3.65
C ASN A 99 -9.20 5.88 -2.80
N LEU A 100 -8.55 4.91 -3.44
CA LEU A 100 -7.62 3.99 -2.77
C LEU A 100 -6.20 4.29 -3.23
N GLN A 101 -5.32 4.57 -2.28
CA GLN A 101 -3.89 4.76 -2.53
C GLN A 101 -3.08 3.82 -1.67
N THR A 102 -1.92 3.40 -2.18
CA THR A 102 -0.96 2.59 -1.43
C THR A 102 0.40 3.26 -1.42
N ALA A 103 1.12 3.11 -0.32
CA ALA A 103 2.46 3.67 -0.18
C ALA A 103 3.43 2.62 0.32
N TYR A 104 4.65 2.68 -0.19
CA TYR A 104 5.70 1.69 0.03
C TYR A 104 6.94 2.45 0.49
N LEU A 105 7.33 2.26 1.75
CA LEU A 105 8.36 3.07 2.41
C LEU A 105 9.59 2.24 2.78
N HIS A 106 10.68 2.92 3.09
CA HIS A 106 11.97 2.33 3.50
C HIS A 106 12.59 1.46 2.40
N MET A 107 12.29 1.77 1.15
CA MET A 107 12.84 1.02 0.01
C MET A 107 14.33 1.27 -0.15
N ASP A 108 15.02 0.33 -0.79
CA ASP A 108 16.41 0.52 -1.21
C ASP A 108 16.44 1.09 -2.62
N THR A 109 16.04 0.30 -3.60
CA THR A 109 15.98 0.75 -5.01
C THR A 109 14.54 0.90 -5.46
N ILE A 110 14.31 1.78 -6.43
CA ILE A 110 13.01 2.05 -7.01
C ILE A 110 13.11 1.85 -8.53
N ALA A 111 12.20 1.04 -9.08
CA ALA A 111 12.21 0.64 -10.48
C ALA A 111 11.13 1.34 -11.32
N VAL A 112 10.38 2.27 -10.73
CA VAL A 112 9.27 2.97 -11.40
C VAL A 112 9.46 4.47 -11.32
N GLN A 113 8.67 5.20 -12.11
CA GLN A 113 8.71 6.67 -12.12
C GLN A 113 7.31 7.25 -12.07
N VAL A 114 7.21 8.50 -11.66
CA VAL A 114 5.94 9.23 -11.58
C VAL A 114 5.26 9.23 -12.95
N GLY A 115 3.96 8.95 -12.94
CA GLY A 115 3.15 8.88 -14.16
C GLY A 115 3.07 7.49 -14.77
N GLN A 116 3.90 6.57 -14.33
CA GLN A 116 3.89 5.19 -14.83
C GLN A 116 2.64 4.45 -14.35
N LYS A 117 1.98 3.75 -15.26
CA LYS A 117 0.87 2.86 -14.89
C LYS A 117 1.44 1.49 -14.54
N VAL A 118 0.99 0.95 -13.42
CA VAL A 118 1.44 -0.36 -12.95
C VAL A 118 0.25 -1.28 -12.75
N HIS A 119 0.51 -2.56 -12.92
CA HIS A 119 -0.47 -3.62 -12.65
C HIS A 119 -0.14 -4.29 -11.32
N LYS A 120 -1.15 -4.82 -10.67
CA LYS A 120 -0.96 -5.63 -9.46
C LYS A 120 0.09 -6.71 -9.72
N GLY A 121 1.11 -6.77 -8.86
CA GLY A 121 2.21 -7.72 -9.00
C GLY A 121 3.41 -7.20 -9.76
N GLU A 122 3.34 -6.02 -10.35
CA GLU A 122 4.46 -5.43 -11.06
C GLU A 122 5.56 -4.97 -10.09
N LEU A 123 6.81 -5.16 -10.47
CA LEU A 123 7.96 -4.80 -9.61
C LEU A 123 8.04 -3.28 -9.41
N LEU A 124 8.08 -2.85 -8.15
CA LEU A 124 8.26 -1.45 -7.78
C LEU A 124 9.69 -1.14 -7.39
N GLY A 125 10.39 -2.09 -6.81
CA GLY A 125 11.75 -1.92 -6.30
C GLY A 125 12.10 -2.98 -5.28
N THR A 126 12.98 -2.64 -4.34
CA THR A 126 13.49 -3.59 -3.36
C THR A 126 13.36 -3.07 -1.93
N VAL A 127 13.24 -4.02 -1.00
CA VAL A 127 13.18 -3.74 0.44
C VAL A 127 14.52 -3.20 0.91
N GLY A 128 14.47 -2.17 1.73
CA GLY A 128 15.66 -1.55 2.30
C GLY A 128 15.49 -1.19 3.76
N ASN A 129 16.33 -0.27 4.20
CA ASN A 129 16.37 0.21 5.57
C ASN A 129 16.57 1.73 5.59
N THR A 130 15.98 2.42 4.60
CA THR A 130 16.12 3.87 4.46
C THR A 130 15.09 4.61 5.31
N GLY A 131 15.41 5.85 5.70
CA GLY A 131 14.54 6.64 6.57
C GLY A 131 14.69 6.22 8.03
N ILE A 132 13.62 6.36 8.82
CA ILE A 132 13.61 5.90 10.21
C ILE A 132 13.28 4.41 10.23
N SER A 133 14.32 3.60 10.32
CA SER A 133 14.17 2.14 10.31
C SER A 133 15.32 1.51 11.07
N THR A 134 15.05 0.44 11.81
CA THR A 134 16.06 -0.29 12.59
C THR A 134 16.54 -1.56 11.89
N ALA A 135 15.82 -2.03 10.88
CA ALA A 135 16.16 -3.24 10.14
C ALA A 135 15.44 -3.20 8.81
N CYS A 136 15.89 -4.02 7.85
CA CYS A 136 15.24 -4.09 6.55
C CYS A 136 13.82 -4.61 6.69
N HIS A 137 12.87 -3.82 6.22
CA HIS A 137 11.46 -4.16 6.19
C HIS A 137 10.73 -3.23 5.24
N LEU A 138 9.52 -3.61 4.83
CA LEU A 138 8.63 -2.73 4.08
C LEU A 138 7.62 -2.13 5.04
N HIS A 139 7.44 -0.81 4.99
CA HIS A 139 6.31 -0.15 5.61
C HIS A 139 5.26 0.06 4.52
N PHE A 140 4.13 -0.62 4.64
CA PHE A 140 3.05 -0.57 3.65
C PHE A 140 1.85 0.19 4.23
N SER A 141 1.41 1.21 3.52
CA SER A 141 0.28 2.05 3.94
C SER A 141 -0.86 1.99 2.94
N VAL A 142 -2.08 2.08 3.43
CA VAL A 142 -3.30 2.18 2.61
C VAL A 142 -4.03 3.45 3.03
N TYR A 143 -4.46 4.22 2.03
CA TYR A 143 -5.22 5.45 2.23
C TYR A 143 -6.56 5.36 1.52
N VAL A 144 -7.63 5.61 2.26
CA VAL A 144 -9.00 5.69 1.73
C VAL A 144 -9.42 7.15 1.81
N ASP A 145 -9.67 7.75 0.64
CA ASP A 145 -9.99 9.19 0.53
C ASP A 145 -8.97 10.06 1.27
N GLY A 146 -7.69 9.71 1.15
CA GLY A 146 -6.59 10.44 1.77
C GLY A 146 -6.36 10.13 3.23
N LYS A 147 -7.16 9.28 3.85
CA LYS A 147 -7.03 8.93 5.26
C LYS A 147 -6.37 7.56 5.42
N GLY A 148 -5.34 7.48 6.25
CA GLY A 148 -4.66 6.21 6.55
C GLY A 148 -5.57 5.24 7.29
N VAL A 149 -5.57 3.99 6.85
CA VAL A 149 -6.37 2.91 7.45
C VAL A 149 -5.49 1.69 7.66
N ASP A 150 -5.97 0.74 8.46
CA ASP A 150 -5.24 -0.51 8.70
C ASP A 150 -5.15 -1.31 7.40
N PRO A 151 -3.94 -1.62 6.91
CA PRO A 151 -3.78 -2.35 5.66
C PRO A 151 -4.14 -3.83 5.74
N VAL A 152 -4.10 -4.44 6.92
CA VAL A 152 -4.22 -5.90 7.07
C VAL A 152 -5.51 -6.48 6.48
N PRO A 153 -6.69 -5.88 6.69
CA PRO A 153 -7.91 -6.41 6.08
C PRO A 153 -7.86 -6.48 4.54
N TYR A 154 -7.13 -5.57 3.91
CA TYR A 154 -6.97 -5.55 2.45
C TYR A 154 -6.04 -6.67 1.98
N LEU A 155 -5.03 -7.00 2.77
CA LEU A 155 -4.04 -8.02 2.44
C LEU A 155 -4.54 -9.44 2.70
N LYS A 156 -5.37 -9.63 3.70
CA LYS A 156 -5.89 -10.96 4.05
C LYS A 156 -6.78 -11.56 2.98
N ASN A 157 -7.34 -10.75 2.10
CA ASN A 157 -8.22 -11.21 1.04
C ASN A 157 -7.46 -11.48 -0.27
N SER A 158 -6.15 -11.37 -0.26
CA SER A 158 -5.31 -11.53 -1.47
C SER A 158 -4.90 -12.98 -1.74
#